data_ef949ae5ab9aa78b6ad56bb1267e0808
#
_entry.id   ef949ae5ab9aa78b6ad56bb1267e0808
#
_cell.length_a   1.000
_cell.length_b   1.000
_cell.length_c   1.000
_cell.angle_alpha   90.00
_cell.angle_beta   90.00
_cell.angle_gamma   90.00
#
_symmetry.space_group_name_H-M   'P 1'
#
loop_
_entity.id
_entity.type
_entity.pdbx_description
1 polymer ?
#
loop_
_entity_poly.entity_id
_entity_poly.type
_entity_poly.pdbx_seq_one_letter_code
_entity_poly.pdbx_strand_id
1 'polypeptide(L)'
;MTHEGNLPDEIKSVMESGIPAVVATCSADGIPNTTYISRVHYVDETHIALSFQFFNKTIRNVRENPQACVAMSDLSANIKWILDVQYDHSETEGPIFDEMDMQIEAIASASGMAGIFKLRAADIYLVRSFRKVDVTSESSRE
;
A
#
# COMPACT_ATOMS: atom_id res chain seq x y z
N MET A 1 -18.91 5.13 2.70
CA MET A 1 -19.37 4.85 1.33
C MET A 1 -18.22 4.31 0.49
N THR A 2 -18.45 3.25 -0.22
CA THR A 2 -17.46 2.63 -1.10
C THR A 2 -17.55 3.25 -2.49
N HIS A 3 -16.42 3.61 -3.04
CA HIS A 3 -16.31 4.18 -4.39
C HIS A 3 -15.65 3.20 -5.33
N GLU A 4 -16.24 3.01 -6.49
CA GLU A 4 -15.58 2.33 -7.61
C GLU A 4 -15.06 3.40 -8.56
N GLY A 5 -13.99 3.12 -9.25
CA GLY A 5 -13.40 4.05 -10.18
C GLY A 5 -12.09 4.63 -9.70
N ASN A 6 -11.75 5.79 -10.24
CA ASN A 6 -10.41 6.34 -10.11
C ASN A 6 -10.13 6.93 -8.74
N LEU A 7 -8.91 6.73 -8.26
CA LEU A 7 -8.41 7.33 -7.03
C LEU A 7 -8.42 8.86 -7.16
N PRO A 8 -8.91 9.59 -6.15
CA PRO A 8 -8.86 11.05 -6.16
C PRO A 8 -7.44 11.55 -5.88
N ASP A 9 -7.13 12.76 -6.36
CA ASP A 9 -5.80 13.36 -6.18
C ASP A 9 -5.41 13.51 -4.70
N GLU A 10 -6.38 13.75 -3.83
CA GLU A 10 -6.13 13.97 -2.40
C GLU A 10 -5.43 12.77 -1.72
N ILE A 11 -5.55 11.57 -2.29
CA ILE A 11 -4.91 10.39 -1.72
C ILE A 11 -3.38 10.44 -1.85
N LYS A 12 -2.87 11.20 -2.80
CA LYS A 12 -1.41 11.29 -3.03
C LYS A 12 -0.68 11.82 -1.80
N SER A 13 -1.23 12.82 -1.15
CA SER A 13 -0.62 13.39 0.06
C SER A 13 -0.60 12.38 1.22
N VAL A 14 -1.62 11.55 1.31
CA VAL A 14 -1.67 10.48 2.32
C VAL A 14 -0.58 9.45 2.05
N MET A 15 -0.41 9.06 0.81
CA MET A 15 0.63 8.12 0.41
C MET A 15 2.04 8.66 0.66
N GLU A 16 2.21 9.98 0.55
CA GLU A 16 3.51 10.65 0.73
C GLU A 16 3.80 11.00 2.19
N SER A 17 2.85 10.80 3.10
CA SER A 17 2.94 11.26 4.48
C SER A 17 4.02 10.57 5.32
N GLY A 18 4.51 9.42 4.87
CA GLY A 18 5.49 8.64 5.61
C GLY A 18 4.89 7.81 6.75
N ILE A 19 3.57 7.80 6.90
CA ILE A 19 2.89 6.96 7.88
C ILE A 19 2.80 5.55 7.31
N PRO A 20 3.23 4.52 8.05
CA PRO A 20 3.14 3.14 7.58
C PRO A 20 1.70 2.74 7.28
N ALA A 21 1.53 1.99 6.21
CA ALA A 21 0.24 1.42 5.83
C ALA A 21 0.15 -0.04 6.30
N VAL A 22 -1.07 -0.52 6.44
CA VAL A 22 -1.33 -1.92 6.76
C VAL A 22 -1.84 -2.60 5.52
N VAL A 23 -1.28 -3.77 5.22
CA VAL A 23 -1.73 -4.60 4.10
C VAL A 23 -2.26 -5.90 4.66
N ALA A 24 -3.51 -6.22 4.33
CA ALA A 24 -4.15 -7.46 4.69
C ALA A 24 -4.27 -8.34 3.45
N THR A 25 -3.87 -9.59 3.59
CA THR A 25 -3.95 -10.59 2.55
C THR A 25 -4.52 -11.88 3.12
N CYS A 26 -4.83 -12.82 2.26
CA CYS A 26 -5.39 -14.09 2.67
C CYS A 26 -4.77 -15.21 1.85
N SER A 27 -4.46 -16.33 2.49
CA SER A 27 -3.97 -17.50 1.79
C SER A 27 -5.10 -18.16 0.98
N ALA A 28 -4.73 -19.12 0.12
CA ALA A 28 -5.71 -19.93 -0.62
C ALA A 28 -6.66 -20.68 0.32
N ASP A 29 -6.19 -21.01 1.52
CA ASP A 29 -6.98 -21.73 2.54
C ASP A 29 -7.83 -20.80 3.41
N GLY A 30 -7.80 -19.49 3.15
CA GLY A 30 -8.59 -18.54 3.90
C GLY A 30 -7.95 -18.04 5.20
N ILE A 31 -6.65 -18.22 5.38
CA ILE A 31 -5.95 -17.75 6.57
C ILE A 31 -5.50 -16.31 6.36
N PRO A 32 -5.99 -15.37 7.17
CA PRO A 32 -5.62 -13.96 7.00
C PRO A 32 -4.21 -13.67 7.50
N ASN A 33 -3.61 -12.65 6.91
CA ASN A 33 -2.30 -12.14 7.30
C ASN A 33 -2.30 -10.62 7.15
N THR A 34 -1.70 -9.93 8.11
CA THR A 34 -1.48 -8.48 8.00
C THR A 34 -0.01 -8.17 8.13
N THR A 35 0.43 -7.14 7.43
CA THR A 35 1.78 -6.63 7.53
C THR A 35 1.77 -5.13 7.43
N TYR A 36 2.81 -4.49 7.95
CA TYR A 36 3.02 -3.06 7.78
C TYR A 36 4.00 -2.85 6.64
N ILE A 37 3.73 -1.85 5.82
CA ILE A 37 4.66 -1.41 4.78
C ILE A 37 4.98 0.06 5.01
N SER A 38 6.21 0.44 4.67
CA SER A 38 6.67 1.80 4.93
C SER A 38 6.05 2.81 3.97
N ARG A 39 5.63 2.39 2.80
CA ARG A 39 5.09 3.32 1.82
C ARG A 39 4.21 2.64 0.79
N VAL A 40 3.11 3.31 0.47
CA VAL A 40 2.30 3.01 -0.71
C VAL A 40 2.70 4.04 -1.77
N HIS A 41 3.00 3.56 -2.97
CA HIS A 41 3.39 4.44 -4.07
C HIS A 41 2.23 4.59 -5.05
N TYR A 42 1.90 5.85 -5.38
CA TYR A 42 0.87 6.16 -6.37
C TYR A 42 1.44 5.93 -7.77
N VAL A 43 0.81 5.05 -8.53
CA VAL A 43 1.21 4.76 -9.91
C VAL A 43 0.37 5.60 -10.87
N ASP A 44 -0.93 5.41 -10.81
CA ASP A 44 -1.91 6.16 -11.59
C ASP A 44 -3.28 6.10 -10.90
N GLU A 45 -4.30 6.58 -11.56
CA GLU A 45 -5.65 6.65 -10.98
C GLU A 45 -6.24 5.28 -10.62
N THR A 46 -5.71 4.21 -11.19
CA THR A 46 -6.23 2.86 -11.01
C THR A 46 -5.22 1.90 -10.41
N HIS A 47 -3.99 2.31 -10.18
CA HIS A 47 -2.94 1.42 -9.69
C HIS A 47 -2.12 2.05 -8.59
N ILE A 48 -1.71 1.21 -7.66
CA ILE A 48 -0.73 1.53 -6.63
C ILE A 48 0.40 0.50 -6.69
N ALA A 49 1.54 0.86 -6.11
CA ALA A 49 2.64 -0.08 -5.94
C ALA A 49 2.98 -0.21 -4.47
N LEU A 50 3.25 -1.42 -4.04
CA LEU A 50 3.72 -1.73 -2.71
C LEU A 50 5.16 -2.21 -2.77
N SER A 51 5.95 -1.84 -1.78
CA SER A 51 7.35 -2.24 -1.74
C SER A 51 7.50 -3.69 -1.26
N PHE A 52 8.17 -4.50 -2.05
CA PHE A 52 8.58 -5.83 -1.63
C PHE A 52 10.06 -5.76 -1.26
N GLN A 53 10.33 -5.71 0.03
CA GLN A 53 11.69 -5.65 0.58
C GLN A 53 12.14 -7.01 1.10
N PHE A 54 11.25 -7.69 1.79
CA PHE A 54 11.51 -9.00 2.38
C PHE A 54 10.46 -9.96 1.84
N PHE A 55 10.88 -11.16 1.53
CA PHE A 55 9.89 -12.16 1.26
C PHE A 55 9.11 -12.44 2.52
N ASN A 56 7.84 -12.62 2.38
CA ASN A 56 6.95 -12.86 3.50
C ASN A 56 5.67 -13.52 3.00
N LYS A 57 4.74 -13.71 3.94
CA LYS A 57 3.45 -14.31 3.61
C LYS A 57 2.64 -13.46 2.64
N THR A 58 2.83 -12.14 2.65
CA THR A 58 2.06 -11.24 1.79
C THR A 58 2.25 -11.58 0.32
N ILE A 59 3.49 -11.64 -0.17
CA ILE A 59 3.74 -11.92 -1.58
C ILE A 59 3.32 -13.34 -1.95
N ARG A 60 3.51 -14.28 -1.04
CA ARG A 60 3.07 -15.65 -1.25
C ARG A 60 1.56 -15.73 -1.37
N ASN A 61 0.85 -15.04 -0.47
CA ASN A 61 -0.61 -15.02 -0.47
C ASN A 61 -1.16 -14.41 -1.76
N VAL A 62 -0.64 -13.26 -2.20
CA VAL A 62 -1.19 -12.58 -3.39
C VAL A 62 -0.92 -13.32 -4.69
N ARG A 63 0.08 -14.17 -4.73
CA ARG A 63 0.31 -15.05 -5.88
C ARG A 63 -0.74 -16.15 -5.98
N GLU A 64 -1.25 -16.61 -4.85
CA GLU A 64 -2.29 -17.63 -4.79
C GLU A 64 -3.68 -17.04 -4.77
N ASN A 65 -3.86 -15.94 -4.04
CA ASN A 65 -5.11 -15.21 -3.91
C ASN A 65 -4.80 -13.71 -4.08
N PRO A 66 -5.06 -13.14 -5.26
CA PRO A 66 -4.60 -11.79 -5.57
C PRO A 66 -5.34 -10.67 -4.83
N GLN A 67 -6.40 -10.97 -4.11
CA GLN A 67 -7.16 -9.95 -3.39
C GLN A 67 -6.43 -9.51 -2.12
N ALA A 68 -6.34 -8.20 -1.93
CA ALA A 68 -5.72 -7.60 -0.75
C ALA A 68 -6.47 -6.34 -0.34
N CYS A 69 -6.21 -5.90 0.87
CA CYS A 69 -6.78 -4.67 1.40
C CYS A 69 -5.64 -3.82 1.96
N VAL A 70 -5.62 -2.55 1.59
CA VAL A 70 -4.61 -1.61 2.07
C VAL A 70 -5.29 -0.53 2.90
N ALA A 71 -4.84 -0.35 4.14
CA ALA A 71 -5.36 0.67 5.03
C ALA A 71 -4.29 1.73 5.27
N MET A 72 -4.65 2.98 4.98
CA MET A 72 -3.79 4.14 5.18
C MET A 72 -4.45 5.14 6.11
N SER A 73 -3.63 5.88 6.85
CA SER A 73 -4.11 6.87 7.81
C SER A 73 -3.71 8.27 7.39
N ASP A 74 -4.69 9.16 7.35
CA ASP A 74 -4.45 10.59 7.27
C ASP A 74 -4.65 11.16 8.68
N LEU A 75 -3.54 11.36 9.39
CA LEU A 75 -3.60 11.80 10.78
C LEU A 75 -4.09 13.25 10.92
N SER A 76 -3.80 14.09 9.93
CA SER A 76 -4.19 15.51 9.98
C SER A 76 -5.70 15.69 9.87
N ALA A 77 -6.36 14.86 9.08
CA ALA A 77 -7.81 14.91 8.86
C ALA A 77 -8.57 13.87 9.67
N ASN A 78 -7.87 12.98 10.36
CA ASN A 78 -8.46 11.89 11.14
C ASN A 78 -9.30 10.94 10.27
N ILE A 79 -8.81 10.69 9.07
CA ILE A 79 -9.47 9.85 8.07
C ILE A 79 -8.64 8.60 7.84
N LYS A 80 -9.32 7.48 7.71
CA LYS A 80 -8.73 6.23 7.23
C LYS A 80 -9.14 5.99 5.79
N TRP A 81 -8.19 5.62 4.96
CA TRP A 81 -8.44 5.21 3.59
C TRP A 81 -8.30 3.70 3.50
N ILE A 82 -9.32 3.04 3.00
CA ILE A 82 -9.31 1.59 2.83
C ILE A 82 -9.43 1.30 1.35
N LEU A 83 -8.44 0.65 0.77
CA LEU A 83 -8.41 0.29 -0.64
C LEU A 83 -8.52 -1.21 -0.77
N ASP A 84 -9.48 -1.66 -1.57
CA ASP A 84 -9.57 -3.05 -1.98
C ASP A 84 -8.82 -3.16 -3.31
N VAL A 85 -7.79 -3.98 -3.32
CA VAL A 85 -6.84 -4.05 -4.44
C VAL A 85 -6.65 -5.48 -4.89
N GLN A 86 -6.14 -5.62 -6.10
CA GLN A 86 -5.86 -6.92 -6.70
C GLN A 86 -4.43 -6.91 -7.24
N TYR A 87 -3.62 -7.87 -6.80
CA TYR A 87 -2.27 -8.01 -7.30
C TYR A 87 -2.28 -8.22 -8.82
N ASP A 88 -1.46 -7.45 -9.52
CA ASP A 88 -1.36 -7.50 -10.96
C ASP A 88 -0.04 -8.11 -11.40
N HIS A 89 1.06 -7.47 -11.05
CA HIS A 89 2.40 -7.96 -11.40
C HIS A 89 3.47 -7.31 -10.54
N SER A 90 4.69 -7.80 -10.66
CA SER A 90 5.86 -7.22 -9.97
C SER A 90 6.83 -6.66 -11.01
N GLU A 91 7.39 -5.49 -10.72
CA GLU A 91 8.43 -4.87 -11.53
C GLU A 91 9.74 -4.86 -10.76
N THR A 92 10.79 -5.35 -11.37
CA THR A 92 12.12 -5.44 -10.77
C THR A 92 13.09 -4.41 -11.36
N GLU A 93 12.63 -3.64 -12.31
CA GLU A 93 13.39 -2.58 -12.99
C GLU A 93 12.40 -1.57 -13.58
N GLY A 94 12.90 -0.45 -14.06
CA GLY A 94 12.09 0.57 -14.71
C GLY A 94 11.75 1.75 -13.80
N PRO A 95 10.99 2.74 -14.33
CA PRO A 95 10.78 4.01 -13.63
C PRO A 95 10.12 3.88 -12.26
N ILE A 96 9.11 3.03 -12.13
CA ILE A 96 8.40 2.85 -10.86
C ILE A 96 9.34 2.23 -9.83
N PHE A 97 10.03 1.17 -10.21
CA PHE A 97 11.00 0.51 -9.34
C PHE A 97 12.09 1.49 -8.91
N ASP A 98 12.65 2.24 -9.84
CA ASP A 98 13.75 3.18 -9.56
C ASP A 98 13.32 4.29 -8.61
N GLU A 99 12.12 4.82 -8.79
CA GLU A 99 11.58 5.86 -7.92
C GLU A 99 11.34 5.34 -6.50
N MET A 100 10.75 4.16 -6.39
CA MET A 100 10.51 3.54 -5.08
C MET A 100 11.80 3.18 -4.37
N ASP A 101 12.78 2.70 -5.11
CA ASP A 101 14.10 2.35 -4.56
C ASP A 101 14.78 3.60 -3.99
N MET A 102 14.73 4.72 -4.71
CA MET A 102 15.23 6.00 -4.21
C MET A 102 14.53 6.45 -2.93
N GLN A 103 13.21 6.32 -2.87
CA GLN A 103 12.44 6.72 -1.71
C GLN A 103 12.77 5.88 -0.48
N ILE A 104 12.93 4.58 -0.65
CA ILE A 104 13.29 3.68 0.44
C ILE A 104 14.70 3.99 0.93
N GLU A 105 15.64 4.25 0.02
CA GLU A 105 17.00 4.63 0.39
C GLU A 105 17.02 5.94 1.15
N ALA A 106 16.21 6.93 0.77
CA ALA A 106 16.11 8.20 1.47
C ALA A 106 15.57 8.02 2.90
N ILE A 107 14.56 7.17 3.06
CA ILE A 107 13.99 6.87 4.39
C ILE A 107 15.03 6.17 5.25
N ALA A 108 15.72 5.19 4.70
CA ALA A 108 16.77 4.45 5.41
C ALA A 108 17.93 5.37 5.82
N SER A 109 18.37 6.24 4.93
CA SER A 109 19.43 7.20 5.20
C SER A 109 19.06 8.16 6.32
N ALA A 110 17.82 8.67 6.32
CA ALA A 110 17.34 9.59 7.35
C ALA A 110 17.30 8.95 8.74
N SER A 111 17.12 7.63 8.82
CA SER A 111 17.12 6.89 10.09
C SER A 111 18.45 6.23 10.41
N GLY A 112 19.51 6.51 9.64
CA GLY A 112 20.84 5.93 9.87
C GLY A 112 20.96 4.47 9.44
N MET A 113 20.04 4.00 8.61
CA MET A 113 19.97 2.61 8.19
C MET A 113 20.20 2.42 6.69
N ALA A 114 20.99 3.34 6.10
CA ALA A 114 21.32 3.26 4.68
C ALA A 114 21.91 1.89 4.30
N GLY A 115 21.43 1.30 3.22
CA GLY A 115 21.91 0.02 2.72
C GLY A 115 21.36 -1.22 3.45
N ILE A 116 20.62 -1.04 4.55
CA ILE A 116 20.03 -2.16 5.30
C ILE A 116 18.76 -2.66 4.61
N PHE A 117 17.94 -1.74 4.12
CA PHE A 117 16.71 -2.09 3.41
C PHE A 117 16.96 -2.02 1.91
N LYS A 118 16.57 -3.07 1.22
CA LYS A 118 16.73 -3.15 -0.23
C LYS A 118 15.42 -3.53 -0.87
N LEU A 119 14.98 -2.70 -1.81
CA LEU A 119 13.80 -3.02 -2.60
C LEU A 119 14.10 -4.20 -3.51
N ARG A 120 13.26 -5.22 -3.46
CA ARG A 120 13.37 -6.39 -4.34
C ARG A 120 12.47 -6.28 -5.54
N ALA A 121 11.31 -5.67 -5.36
CA ALA A 121 10.34 -5.49 -6.43
C ALA A 121 9.37 -4.38 -6.04
N ALA A 122 8.79 -3.75 -7.06
CA ALA A 122 7.61 -2.92 -6.93
C ALA A 122 6.42 -3.80 -7.31
N ASP A 123 5.58 -4.13 -6.34
CA ASP A 123 4.41 -4.97 -6.56
C ASP A 123 3.23 -4.08 -6.95
N ILE A 124 2.76 -4.24 -8.17
CA ILE A 124 1.72 -3.40 -8.76
C ILE A 124 0.35 -4.03 -8.50
N TYR A 125 -0.57 -3.23 -7.98
CA TYR A 125 -1.93 -3.65 -7.65
C TYR A 125 -2.94 -2.77 -8.38
N LEU A 126 -3.97 -3.39 -8.92
CA LEU A 126 -5.13 -2.70 -9.46
C LEU A 126 -6.06 -2.34 -8.30
N VAL A 127 -6.46 -1.07 -8.22
CA VAL A 127 -7.42 -0.63 -7.21
C VAL A 127 -8.84 -0.96 -7.71
N ARG A 128 -9.55 -1.79 -6.96
CA ARG A 128 -10.91 -2.23 -7.31
C ARG A 128 -11.95 -1.27 -6.75
N SER A 129 -11.74 -0.83 -5.52
CA SER A 129 -12.62 0.11 -4.86
C SER A 129 -11.88 0.76 -3.69
N PHE A 130 -12.42 1.86 -3.19
CA PHE A 130 -11.87 2.52 -2.03
C PHE A 130 -12.97 3.20 -1.22
N ARG A 131 -12.68 3.48 0.04
CA ARG A 131 -13.59 4.26 0.91
C ARG A 131 -12.78 5.05 1.92
N LYS A 132 -13.37 6.17 2.33
CA LYS A 132 -12.85 6.98 3.44
C LYS A 132 -13.71 6.71 4.66
N VAL A 133 -13.07 6.54 5.81
CA VAL A 133 -13.74 6.38 7.09
C VAL A 133 -13.31 7.55 7.98
N ASP A 134 -14.24 8.42 8.30
CA ASP A 134 -14.01 9.54 9.22
C ASP A 134 -14.22 9.02 10.64
N VAL A 135 -13.12 8.80 11.35
CA VAL A 135 -13.18 8.19 12.67
C VAL A 135 -13.73 9.13 13.77
N THR A 136 -13.93 10.40 13.43
CA THR A 136 -14.54 11.35 14.37
C THR A 136 -16.05 11.45 14.21
N SER A 137 -16.60 10.89 13.12
CA SER A 137 -18.04 10.91 12.84
C SER A 137 -18.73 9.73 13.50
N GLU A 138 -19.92 9.96 14.08
CA GLU A 138 -20.72 8.88 14.68
C GLU A 138 -21.08 7.82 13.65
N SER A 139 -21.35 8.22 12.42
CA SER A 139 -21.71 7.28 11.35
C SER A 139 -20.59 6.33 10.99
N SER A 140 -19.34 6.68 11.27
CA SER A 140 -18.19 5.82 10.97
C SER A 140 -17.88 4.82 12.10
N ARG A 141 -18.63 4.89 13.20
CA ARG A 141 -18.42 3.97 14.35
C ARG A 141 -19.21 2.68 14.24
N GLU A 142 -20.05 2.60 13.26
CA GLU A 142 -20.81 1.39 12.97
C GLU A 142 -20.01 0.45 12.05
#